data_6599bc9b20257f2e8ef6ba9d37463d73
#
_entry.id   6599bc9b20257f2e8ef6ba9d37463d73
#
_cell.length_a   1.000
_cell.length_b   1.000
_cell.length_c   1.000
_cell.angle_alpha   90.00
_cell.angle_beta   90.00
_cell.angle_gamma   90.00
#
_symmetry.space_group_name_H-M   'P 1'
#
loop_
_entity.id
_entity.type
_entity.pdbx_description
1 polymer ?
#
loop_
_entity_poly.entity_id
_entity_poly.type
_entity_poly.pdbx_seq_one_letter_code
_entity_poly.pdbx_strand_id
1 'polypeptide(L)'
;MWPLLLAVLLSFGGCRKDHELDCFKSNGKVTVERRELKPFTTLRVFDNIEVIVVQDSERYAEVRTGRNLQEDIVLDERDNTLRISNTSRCNWVRRYDVPRQVFLHTPNLKEVFHIGEKVVRSEGPFRQDTLFLHLSRAGDIEFDVESNYLWVDQYELGDMRLSGHTNELHATVGDLGSLYAKPLRARRGFVTLNFNGDGNAHVTATELISADIEGPGSLYYAGSPPERYFRITGKGRAVAE
;
A
#
# COMPACT_ATOMS: atom_id res chain seq x y z
N MET A 1 47.68 35.72 -48.92
CA MET A 1 47.69 34.72 -47.88
C MET A 1 46.75 35.19 -46.80
N TRP A 2 45.56 34.60 -46.73
CA TRP A 2 44.47 35.03 -45.85
C TRP A 2 44.32 33.89 -44.78
N PRO A 3 44.34 34.16 -43.49
CA PRO A 3 43.99 33.18 -42.50
C PRO A 3 42.48 33.23 -42.23
N LEU A 4 41.82 32.13 -42.45
CA LEU A 4 40.44 31.84 -42.09
C LEU A 4 40.30 31.82 -40.55
N LEU A 5 39.54 32.75 -40.01
CA LEU A 5 39.07 32.73 -38.63
C LEU A 5 37.88 31.74 -38.53
N LEU A 6 38.11 30.61 -37.91
CA LEU A 6 37.07 29.60 -37.59
C LEU A 6 36.36 30.05 -36.32
N ALA A 7 35.17 30.65 -36.45
CA ALA A 7 34.31 30.97 -35.33
C ALA A 7 33.60 29.67 -34.86
N VAL A 8 34.05 29.11 -33.74
CA VAL A 8 33.37 28.02 -33.03
C VAL A 8 32.24 28.64 -32.26
N LEU A 9 31.02 28.47 -32.74
CA LEU A 9 29.78 28.73 -32.02
C LEU A 9 29.61 27.64 -30.96
N LEU A 10 29.97 27.93 -29.72
CA LEU A 10 29.58 27.17 -28.54
C LEU A 10 28.09 27.39 -28.30
N SER A 11 27.26 26.49 -28.82
CA SER A 11 25.87 26.35 -28.41
C SER A 11 25.82 25.82 -26.98
N PHE A 12 25.72 26.71 -26.01
CA PHE A 12 25.37 26.39 -24.66
C PHE A 12 23.92 25.87 -24.67
N GLY A 13 23.76 24.57 -24.76
CA GLY A 13 22.53 23.90 -24.46
C GLY A 13 22.21 24.17 -22.97
N GLY A 14 21.23 25.04 -22.73
CA GLY A 14 20.75 25.35 -21.41
C GLY A 14 20.23 24.06 -20.72
N CYS A 15 21.04 23.46 -19.86
CA CYS A 15 20.51 22.57 -18.82
C CYS A 15 19.52 23.41 -18.04
N ARG A 16 18.27 22.92 -17.93
CA ARG A 16 17.27 23.48 -17.03
C ARG A 16 17.83 23.41 -15.60
N LYS A 17 18.26 24.57 -15.10
CA LYS A 17 18.79 24.73 -13.73
C LYS A 17 17.72 24.77 -12.64
N ASP A 18 16.47 24.44 -12.97
CA ASP A 18 15.33 24.73 -12.08
C ASP A 18 15.21 23.78 -10.87
N HIS A 19 16.03 22.74 -10.74
CA HIS A 19 15.89 21.75 -9.67
C HIS A 19 17.11 21.50 -8.78
N GLU A 20 18.28 22.07 -9.07
CA GLU A 20 19.50 21.81 -8.28
C GLU A 20 19.46 22.41 -6.86
N LEU A 21 18.68 23.47 -6.65
CA LEU A 21 18.53 24.13 -5.34
C LEU A 21 17.32 23.63 -4.53
N ASP A 22 16.47 22.79 -5.09
CA ASP A 22 15.26 22.31 -4.41
C ASP A 22 15.56 21.49 -3.15
N CYS A 23 16.69 20.83 -3.09
CA CYS A 23 17.14 20.06 -1.92
C CYS A 23 17.38 20.91 -0.67
N PHE A 24 17.67 22.19 -0.83
CA PHE A 24 17.97 23.12 0.27
C PHE A 24 16.78 24.02 0.63
N LYS A 25 15.67 23.94 -0.11
CA LYS A 25 14.45 24.69 0.22
C LYS A 25 13.82 24.14 1.49
N SER A 26 13.37 25.04 2.37
CA SER A 26 12.56 24.67 3.53
C SER A 26 11.28 23.94 3.08
N ASN A 27 10.84 22.95 3.84
CA ASN A 27 9.56 22.27 3.59
C ASN A 27 8.33 23.21 3.71
N GLY A 28 8.51 24.39 4.32
CA GLY A 28 7.44 25.33 4.62
C GLY A 28 6.60 24.87 5.83
N LYS A 29 5.60 25.67 6.18
CA LYS A 29 4.59 25.29 7.18
C LYS A 29 3.72 24.17 6.64
N VAL A 30 3.29 23.26 7.51
CA VAL A 30 2.30 22.22 7.13
C VAL A 30 1.00 22.89 6.72
N THR A 31 0.48 22.49 5.56
CA THR A 31 -0.80 22.90 5.01
C THR A 31 -1.61 21.67 4.61
N VAL A 32 -2.90 21.85 4.48
CA VAL A 32 -3.82 20.85 3.92
C VAL A 32 -4.42 21.44 2.66
N GLU A 33 -4.36 20.70 1.55
CA GLU A 33 -4.99 21.08 0.29
C GLU A 33 -5.99 20.01 -0.11
N ARG A 34 -7.25 20.43 -0.34
CA ARG A 34 -8.28 19.58 -0.90
C ARG A 34 -8.16 19.52 -2.42
N ARG A 35 -8.22 18.31 -2.97
CA ARG A 35 -8.17 18.04 -4.40
C ARG A 35 -9.32 17.15 -4.80
N GLU A 36 -10.20 17.65 -5.65
CA GLU A 36 -11.32 16.88 -6.18
C GLU A 36 -10.85 15.76 -7.10
N LEU A 37 -11.51 14.61 -7.05
CA LEU A 37 -11.13 13.40 -7.79
C LEU A 37 -12.27 12.90 -8.67
N LYS A 38 -11.92 12.39 -9.84
CA LYS A 38 -12.82 11.65 -10.72
C LYS A 38 -13.14 10.27 -10.13
N PRO A 39 -14.16 9.58 -10.62
CA PRO A 39 -14.43 8.20 -10.22
C PRO A 39 -13.27 7.27 -10.50
N PHE A 40 -12.90 6.47 -9.50
CA PHE A 40 -11.93 5.37 -9.60
C PHE A 40 -12.38 4.21 -8.69
N THR A 41 -11.87 3.02 -8.93
CA THR A 41 -12.06 1.84 -8.07
C THR A 41 -10.75 1.16 -7.70
N THR A 42 -9.65 1.54 -8.32
CA THR A 42 -8.30 1.02 -8.02
C THR A 42 -7.43 2.13 -7.47
N LEU A 43 -6.76 1.87 -6.35
CA LEU A 43 -5.77 2.75 -5.73
C LEU A 43 -4.38 2.15 -5.87
N ARG A 44 -3.40 2.95 -6.29
CA ARG A 44 -1.98 2.59 -6.31
C ARG A 44 -1.17 3.61 -5.54
N VAL A 45 -0.51 3.17 -4.47
CA VAL A 45 0.29 4.03 -3.58
C VAL A 45 1.76 3.69 -3.71
N PHE A 46 2.57 4.72 -3.92
CA PHE A 46 4.01 4.61 -4.10
C PHE A 46 4.76 5.49 -3.10
N ASP A 47 6.06 5.26 -3.02
CA ASP A 47 7.00 6.09 -2.28
C ASP A 47 6.70 6.19 -0.77
N ASN A 48 7.05 7.29 -0.15
CA ASN A 48 6.99 7.52 1.29
C ASN A 48 5.74 8.33 1.73
N ILE A 49 4.59 7.97 1.20
CA ILE A 49 3.30 8.61 1.49
C ILE A 49 2.45 7.72 2.38
N GLU A 50 1.97 8.25 3.49
CA GLU A 50 0.90 7.63 4.28
C GLU A 50 -0.44 7.95 3.65
N VAL A 51 -1.27 6.92 3.42
CA VAL A 51 -2.62 7.10 2.90
C VAL A 51 -3.64 6.59 3.91
N ILE A 52 -4.58 7.45 4.26
CA ILE A 52 -5.71 7.15 5.12
C ILE A 52 -6.96 7.12 4.24
N VAL A 53 -7.53 5.94 4.04
CA VAL A 53 -8.75 5.74 3.24
C VAL A 53 -9.97 5.96 4.13
N VAL A 54 -10.78 6.95 3.79
CA VAL A 54 -12.01 7.31 4.48
C VAL A 54 -13.19 6.93 3.58
N GLN A 55 -14.09 6.08 4.08
CA GLN A 55 -15.30 5.77 3.33
C GLN A 55 -16.29 6.93 3.45
N ASP A 56 -16.52 7.64 2.35
CA ASP A 56 -17.34 8.84 2.27
C ASP A 56 -18.21 8.78 1.01
N SER A 57 -19.28 9.56 0.97
CA SER A 57 -20.16 9.71 -0.21
C SER A 57 -19.49 10.52 -1.34
N GLU A 58 -18.55 11.38 -1.01
CA GLU A 58 -17.79 12.22 -1.95
C GLU A 58 -16.45 11.58 -2.35
N ARG A 59 -15.83 12.11 -3.41
CA ARG A 59 -14.51 11.72 -3.88
C ARG A 59 -13.58 12.93 -3.90
N TYR A 60 -12.68 12.97 -2.95
CA TYR A 60 -11.63 13.97 -2.88
C TYR A 60 -10.45 13.46 -2.07
N ALA A 61 -9.34 14.13 -2.16
CA ALA A 61 -8.19 13.90 -1.30
C ALA A 61 -7.82 15.17 -0.54
N GLU A 62 -7.46 15.02 0.73
CA GLU A 62 -6.82 16.07 1.51
C GLU A 62 -5.34 15.74 1.64
N VAL A 63 -4.49 16.53 0.97
CA VAL A 63 -3.04 16.36 1.02
C VAL A 63 -2.47 17.21 2.13
N ARG A 64 -1.99 16.55 3.19
CA ARG A 64 -1.37 17.19 4.35
C ARG A 64 0.14 17.04 4.29
N THR A 65 0.81 18.13 3.96
CA THR A 65 2.29 18.18 3.88
C THR A 65 2.80 19.61 4.04
N GLY A 66 4.11 19.81 3.95
CA GLY A 66 4.70 21.14 3.90
C GLY A 66 4.26 21.90 2.65
N ARG A 67 3.98 23.21 2.77
CA ARG A 67 3.54 24.03 1.63
C ARG A 67 4.40 23.86 0.38
N ASN A 68 5.71 23.78 0.54
CA ASN A 68 6.65 23.66 -0.58
C ASN A 68 6.79 22.23 -1.10
N LEU A 69 6.04 21.24 -0.54
CA LEU A 69 5.99 19.86 -0.94
C LEU A 69 4.63 19.47 -1.55
N GLN A 70 3.68 20.39 -1.56
CA GLN A 70 2.33 20.11 -2.07
C GLN A 70 2.34 19.62 -3.52
N GLU A 71 3.12 20.29 -4.38
CA GLU A 71 3.24 19.91 -5.79
C GLU A 71 3.99 18.59 -6.01
N ASP A 72 4.84 18.18 -5.05
CA ASP A 72 5.57 16.91 -5.13
C ASP A 72 4.64 15.69 -4.89
N ILE A 73 3.53 15.88 -4.18
CA ILE A 73 2.53 14.83 -3.98
C ILE A 73 1.58 14.83 -5.18
N VAL A 74 1.76 13.87 -6.07
CA VAL A 74 1.02 13.75 -7.32
C VAL A 74 -0.13 12.75 -7.17
N LEU A 75 -1.32 13.19 -7.56
CA LEU A 75 -2.53 12.39 -7.68
C LEU A 75 -2.85 12.27 -9.18
N ASP A 76 -2.53 11.13 -9.79
CA ASP A 76 -2.71 10.89 -11.23
C ASP A 76 -3.87 9.91 -11.44
N GLU A 77 -4.87 10.35 -12.19
CA GLU A 77 -6.10 9.61 -12.44
C GLU A 77 -6.14 9.15 -13.89
N ARG A 78 -6.02 7.85 -14.10
CA ARG A 78 -6.11 7.21 -15.43
C ARG A 78 -6.80 5.85 -15.33
N ASP A 79 -7.61 5.55 -16.32
CA ASP A 79 -8.19 4.21 -16.51
C ASP A 79 -8.80 3.63 -15.22
N ASN A 80 -9.68 4.42 -14.57
CA ASN A 80 -10.35 4.04 -13.31
C ASN A 80 -9.38 3.76 -12.14
N THR A 81 -8.13 4.24 -12.23
CA THR A 81 -7.08 4.08 -11.24
C THR A 81 -6.63 5.45 -10.73
N LEU A 82 -6.57 5.61 -9.42
CA LEU A 82 -5.88 6.71 -8.76
C LEU A 82 -4.48 6.25 -8.36
N ARG A 83 -3.47 6.90 -8.91
CA ARG A 83 -2.07 6.73 -8.52
C ARG A 83 -1.63 7.87 -7.61
N ILE A 84 -1.14 7.56 -6.43
CA ILE A 84 -0.55 8.51 -5.48
C ILE A 84 0.95 8.27 -5.43
N SER A 85 1.75 9.32 -5.70
CA SER A 85 3.20 9.23 -5.71
C SER A 85 3.86 10.52 -5.24
N ASN A 86 5.11 10.42 -4.79
CA ASN A 86 5.93 11.56 -4.39
C ASN A 86 7.08 11.75 -5.38
N THR A 87 7.06 12.85 -6.14
CA THR A 87 8.07 13.16 -7.14
C THR A 87 9.29 13.89 -6.57
N SER A 88 9.32 14.19 -5.28
CA SER A 88 10.42 14.86 -4.61
C SER A 88 11.73 14.08 -4.72
N ARG A 89 12.75 14.67 -5.31
CA ARG A 89 14.07 14.05 -5.51
C ARG A 89 14.97 14.09 -4.28
N CYS A 90 14.61 14.88 -3.27
CA CYS A 90 15.50 15.21 -2.14
C CYS A 90 14.98 14.64 -0.80
N ASN A 91 14.29 13.53 -0.83
CA ASN A 91 13.69 12.92 0.34
C ASN A 91 14.70 12.60 1.46
N TRP A 92 15.97 12.34 1.12
CA TRP A 92 17.05 12.01 2.06
C TRP A 92 17.69 13.21 2.77
N VAL A 93 17.54 14.45 2.24
CA VAL A 93 18.07 15.69 2.84
C VAL A 93 17.00 16.45 3.62
N ARG A 94 15.72 16.27 3.25
CA ARG A 94 14.60 17.01 3.84
C ARG A 94 14.19 16.38 5.16
N ARG A 95 13.82 17.21 6.13
CA ARG A 95 13.37 16.76 7.46
C ARG A 95 12.28 15.70 7.37
N TYR A 96 12.48 14.58 8.03
CA TYR A 96 11.53 13.46 8.11
C TYR A 96 10.29 13.77 8.97
N ASP A 97 10.32 14.86 9.75
CA ASP A 97 9.26 15.29 10.67
C ASP A 97 8.07 15.97 9.97
N VAL A 98 8.20 16.31 8.69
CA VAL A 98 7.09 16.89 7.92
C VAL A 98 6.22 15.75 7.36
N PRO A 99 4.91 15.74 7.69
CA PRO A 99 4.01 14.69 7.22
C PRO A 99 3.92 14.68 5.68
N ARG A 100 3.74 13.50 5.13
CA ARG A 100 3.32 13.27 3.75
C ARG A 100 2.11 12.35 3.82
N GLN A 101 0.96 12.95 4.09
CA GLN A 101 -0.29 12.23 4.34
C GLN A 101 -1.33 12.62 3.31
N VAL A 102 -2.07 11.62 2.85
CA VAL A 102 -3.23 11.81 1.98
C VAL A 102 -4.43 11.15 2.65
N PHE A 103 -5.42 11.96 3.03
CA PHE A 103 -6.73 11.48 3.44
C PHE A 103 -7.56 11.32 2.17
N LEU A 104 -7.85 10.08 1.82
CA LEU A 104 -8.53 9.74 0.57
C LEU A 104 -9.99 9.39 0.86
N HIS A 105 -10.88 10.31 0.53
CA HIS A 105 -12.33 10.14 0.66
C HIS A 105 -12.90 9.50 -0.59
N THR A 106 -13.59 8.37 -0.44
CA THR A 106 -14.20 7.63 -1.56
C THR A 106 -15.34 6.74 -1.09
N PRO A 107 -16.45 6.64 -1.85
CA PRO A 107 -17.55 5.74 -1.48
C PRO A 107 -17.23 4.27 -1.70
N ASN A 108 -16.34 3.96 -2.62
CA ASN A 108 -15.99 2.59 -2.96
C ASN A 108 -14.53 2.48 -3.43
N LEU A 109 -13.95 1.35 -3.12
CA LEU A 109 -12.60 0.97 -3.55
C LEU A 109 -12.58 -0.55 -3.67
N LYS A 110 -12.28 -1.06 -4.85
CA LYS A 110 -12.25 -2.52 -5.10
C LYS A 110 -10.86 -3.11 -4.91
N GLU A 111 -9.83 -2.32 -5.21
CA GLU A 111 -8.48 -2.84 -5.28
C GLU A 111 -7.47 -1.80 -4.81
N VAL A 112 -6.54 -2.22 -3.96
CA VAL A 112 -5.46 -1.41 -3.42
C VAL A 112 -4.13 -2.08 -3.71
N PHE A 113 -3.25 -1.39 -4.43
CA PHE A 113 -1.84 -1.76 -4.59
C PHE A 113 -0.98 -0.83 -3.74
N HIS A 114 -0.38 -1.35 -2.71
CA HIS A 114 0.59 -0.61 -1.91
C HIS A 114 2.02 -1.03 -2.28
N ILE A 115 2.74 -0.10 -2.92
CA ILE A 115 4.09 -0.28 -3.44
C ILE A 115 5.01 0.80 -2.82
N GLY A 116 4.65 1.28 -1.66
CA GLY A 116 5.33 2.35 -0.94
C GLY A 116 6.06 1.87 0.32
N GLU A 117 6.47 2.86 1.12
CA GLU A 117 7.28 2.65 2.32
C GLU A 117 6.56 3.03 3.62
N LYS A 118 5.38 3.67 3.51
CA LYS A 118 4.57 4.09 4.65
C LYS A 118 3.31 3.22 4.75
N VAL A 119 2.45 3.52 5.69
CA VAL A 119 1.21 2.76 5.87
C VAL A 119 0.11 3.25 4.93
N VAL A 120 -0.68 2.29 4.42
CA VAL A 120 -2.01 2.54 3.83
C VAL A 120 -3.03 1.93 4.77
N ARG A 121 -3.92 2.76 5.32
CA ARG A 121 -4.90 2.28 6.31
C ARG A 121 -6.31 2.82 6.07
N SER A 122 -7.31 2.08 6.54
CA SER A 122 -8.67 2.60 6.59
C SER A 122 -8.90 3.43 7.87
N GLU A 123 -9.75 4.45 7.77
CA GLU A 123 -10.30 5.15 8.92
C GLU A 123 -11.64 4.49 9.31
N GLY A 124 -11.57 3.50 10.20
CA GLY A 124 -12.71 2.70 10.60
C GLY A 124 -13.12 1.64 9.57
N PRO A 125 -14.30 1.02 9.74
CA PRO A 125 -14.76 -0.07 8.90
C PRO A 125 -14.97 0.34 7.46
N PHE A 126 -14.31 -0.36 6.54
CA PHE A 126 -14.47 -0.15 5.10
C PHE A 126 -15.37 -1.25 4.51
N ARG A 127 -16.57 -0.84 4.07
CA ARG A 127 -17.62 -1.72 3.56
C ARG A 127 -17.54 -1.85 2.06
N GLN A 128 -17.20 -3.05 1.60
CA GLN A 128 -17.09 -3.35 0.18
C GLN A 128 -17.41 -4.83 -0.07
N ASP A 129 -18.29 -5.14 -1.01
CA ASP A 129 -18.64 -6.53 -1.29
C ASP A 129 -17.43 -7.39 -1.63
N THR A 130 -16.57 -6.89 -2.50
CA THR A 130 -15.33 -7.54 -2.92
C THR A 130 -14.17 -6.56 -2.80
N LEU A 131 -13.12 -6.94 -2.06
CA LEU A 131 -11.92 -6.12 -1.86
C LEU A 131 -10.65 -6.92 -2.13
N PHE A 132 -9.72 -6.33 -2.86
CA PHE A 132 -8.39 -6.87 -3.15
C PHE A 132 -7.34 -5.94 -2.53
N LEU A 133 -6.45 -6.48 -1.71
CA LEU A 133 -5.34 -5.76 -1.07
C LEU A 133 -4.02 -6.39 -1.46
N HIS A 134 -3.18 -5.66 -2.18
CA HIS A 134 -1.88 -6.10 -2.64
C HIS A 134 -0.78 -5.27 -2.00
N LEU A 135 0.09 -5.91 -1.26
CA LEU A 135 1.24 -5.31 -0.61
C LEU A 135 2.53 -5.82 -1.23
N SER A 136 3.34 -4.89 -1.71
CA SER A 136 4.72 -5.13 -2.16
C SER A 136 5.61 -4.04 -1.58
N ARG A 137 6.81 -4.35 -1.18
CA ARG A 137 7.79 -3.50 -0.53
C ARG A 137 7.66 -3.44 0.99
N ALA A 138 8.08 -2.31 1.60
CA ALA A 138 8.35 -2.22 3.04
C ALA A 138 7.27 -1.49 3.84
N GLY A 139 6.29 -0.90 3.18
CA GLY A 139 5.17 -0.25 3.87
C GLY A 139 4.14 -1.27 4.35
N ASP A 140 3.26 -0.88 5.25
CA ASP A 140 2.22 -1.73 5.83
C ASP A 140 0.83 -1.43 5.25
N ILE A 141 -0.07 -2.42 5.30
CA ILE A 141 -1.51 -2.23 5.10
C ILE A 141 -2.24 -2.51 6.42
N GLU A 142 -3.13 -1.59 6.83
CA GLU A 142 -3.96 -1.71 8.02
C GLU A 142 -5.42 -1.41 7.68
N PHE A 143 -6.27 -2.41 7.57
CA PHE A 143 -7.67 -2.23 7.20
C PHE A 143 -8.63 -2.89 8.19
N ASP A 144 -9.67 -2.16 8.54
CA ASP A 144 -10.88 -2.70 9.15
C ASP A 144 -11.89 -2.97 8.03
N VAL A 145 -12.24 -4.25 7.79
CA VAL A 145 -12.96 -4.68 6.58
C VAL A 145 -14.31 -5.28 6.93
N GLU A 146 -15.34 -4.85 6.20
CA GLU A 146 -16.63 -5.54 6.15
C GLU A 146 -16.92 -5.95 4.70
N SER A 147 -16.74 -7.26 4.37
CA SER A 147 -16.86 -7.74 2.99
C SER A 147 -17.52 -9.11 2.87
N ASN A 148 -17.94 -9.48 1.65
CA ASN A 148 -18.26 -10.86 1.32
C ASN A 148 -17.01 -11.63 0.87
N TYR A 149 -16.17 -10.99 0.07
CA TYR A 149 -14.96 -11.58 -0.48
C TYR A 149 -13.77 -10.67 -0.27
N LEU A 150 -12.73 -11.19 0.37
CA LEU A 150 -11.47 -10.50 0.60
C LEU A 150 -10.31 -11.32 0.06
N TRP A 151 -9.57 -10.73 -0.87
CA TRP A 151 -8.32 -11.29 -1.36
C TRP A 151 -7.15 -10.44 -0.92
N VAL A 152 -6.12 -11.05 -0.34
CA VAL A 152 -4.92 -10.35 0.09
C VAL A 152 -3.66 -11.05 -0.40
N ASP A 153 -2.76 -10.29 -0.97
CA ASP A 153 -1.42 -10.74 -1.36
C ASP A 153 -0.37 -9.89 -0.67
N GLN A 154 0.50 -10.53 0.09
CA GLN A 154 1.57 -9.87 0.82
C GLN A 154 2.90 -10.43 0.34
N TYR A 155 3.77 -9.54 -0.13
CA TYR A 155 5.13 -9.83 -0.59
C TYR A 155 6.14 -8.86 0.00
N GLU A 156 7.42 -9.24 -0.02
CA GLU A 156 8.58 -8.50 0.48
C GLU A 156 8.54 -8.31 2.01
N LEU A 157 8.66 -7.08 2.54
CA LEU A 157 8.96 -6.81 3.95
C LEU A 157 7.76 -6.33 4.78
N GLY A 158 6.77 -5.70 4.13
CA GLY A 158 5.66 -5.06 4.82
C GLY A 158 4.68 -6.06 5.45
N ASP A 159 4.02 -5.65 6.52
CA ASP A 159 3.00 -6.42 7.21
C ASP A 159 1.59 -6.00 6.79
N MET A 160 0.66 -6.97 6.79
CA MET A 160 -0.78 -6.66 6.73
C MET A 160 -1.44 -6.89 8.08
N ARG A 161 -2.19 -5.88 8.57
CA ARG A 161 -3.01 -5.96 9.77
C ARG A 161 -4.47 -5.74 9.40
N LEU A 162 -5.28 -6.78 9.59
CA LEU A 162 -6.69 -6.78 9.16
C LEU A 162 -7.61 -7.06 10.35
N SER A 163 -8.71 -6.32 10.40
CA SER A 163 -9.78 -6.50 11.39
C SER A 163 -11.16 -6.49 10.72
N GLY A 164 -12.22 -6.76 11.51
CA GLY A 164 -13.60 -6.74 11.05
C GLY A 164 -14.12 -8.13 10.68
N HIS A 165 -14.84 -8.24 9.53
CA HIS A 165 -15.33 -9.55 9.10
C HIS A 165 -15.41 -9.71 7.58
N THR A 166 -15.36 -10.97 7.13
CA THR A 166 -15.58 -11.35 5.74
C THR A 166 -16.24 -12.75 5.68
N ASN A 167 -16.98 -13.03 4.62
CA ASN A 167 -17.46 -14.40 4.41
C ASN A 167 -16.33 -15.29 3.88
N GLU A 168 -15.48 -14.77 3.02
CA GLU A 168 -14.39 -15.54 2.43
C GLU A 168 -13.10 -14.74 2.40
N LEU A 169 -12.02 -15.30 2.96
CA LEU A 169 -10.66 -14.77 2.93
C LEU A 169 -9.78 -15.65 2.06
N HIS A 170 -9.18 -15.09 1.03
CA HIS A 170 -8.04 -15.67 0.32
C HIS A 170 -6.79 -14.87 0.65
N ALA A 171 -5.75 -15.52 1.14
CA ALA A 171 -4.53 -14.87 1.57
C ALA A 171 -3.29 -15.58 1.03
N THR A 172 -2.41 -14.82 0.38
CA THR A 172 -1.07 -15.26 0.01
C THR A 172 -0.05 -14.49 0.81
N VAL A 173 0.82 -15.19 1.53
CA VAL A 173 1.96 -14.61 2.24
C VAL A 173 3.24 -15.14 1.60
N GLY A 174 3.99 -14.23 1.00
CA GLY A 174 5.30 -14.48 0.41
C GLY A 174 6.38 -13.66 1.11
N ASP A 175 7.61 -14.09 1.02
CA ASP A 175 8.78 -13.41 1.56
C ASP A 175 8.80 -13.24 3.10
N LEU A 176 9.13 -12.06 3.64
CA LEU A 176 9.47 -11.85 5.05
C LEU A 176 8.35 -11.23 5.88
N GLY A 177 7.47 -10.43 5.28
CA GLY A 177 6.36 -9.80 5.99
C GLY A 177 5.29 -10.81 6.40
N SER A 178 4.44 -10.47 7.35
CA SER A 178 3.44 -11.35 7.93
C SER A 178 2.03 -10.79 7.82
N LEU A 179 1.05 -11.70 7.80
CA LEU A 179 -0.37 -11.38 7.85
C LEU A 179 -0.91 -11.51 9.27
N TYR A 180 -1.33 -10.40 9.87
CA TYR A 180 -1.97 -10.33 11.18
C TYR A 180 -3.48 -10.09 11.02
N ALA A 181 -4.23 -11.14 10.73
CA ALA A 181 -5.67 -11.11 10.51
C ALA A 181 -6.45 -11.89 11.61
N LYS A 182 -5.87 -12.07 12.79
CA LYS A 182 -6.59 -12.70 13.92
C LYS A 182 -7.83 -11.88 14.36
N PRO A 183 -7.83 -10.52 14.32
CA PRO A 183 -9.02 -9.73 14.58
C PRO A 183 -10.06 -9.74 13.45
N LEU A 184 -9.71 -10.20 12.25
CA LEU A 184 -10.63 -10.37 11.12
C LEU A 184 -11.34 -11.74 11.24
N ARG A 185 -12.66 -11.74 11.41
CA ARG A 185 -13.47 -12.96 11.46
C ARG A 185 -13.90 -13.38 10.05
N ALA A 186 -13.27 -14.39 9.51
CA ALA A 186 -13.70 -15.03 8.27
C ALA A 186 -14.63 -16.21 8.55
N ARG A 187 -15.64 -16.45 7.70
CA ARG A 187 -16.36 -17.73 7.74
C ARG A 187 -15.48 -18.83 7.15
N ARG A 188 -14.90 -18.58 5.96
CA ARG A 188 -13.99 -19.50 5.27
C ARG A 188 -12.66 -18.80 5.02
N GLY A 189 -11.56 -19.47 5.34
CA GLY A 189 -10.21 -18.96 5.12
C GLY A 189 -9.39 -19.89 4.23
N PHE A 190 -8.75 -19.34 3.21
CA PHE A 190 -7.84 -20.04 2.30
C PHE A 190 -6.50 -19.31 2.34
N VAL A 191 -5.44 -20.00 2.79
CA VAL A 191 -4.14 -19.38 3.04
C VAL A 191 -3.06 -20.11 2.27
N THR A 192 -2.22 -19.36 1.56
CA THR A 192 -1.01 -19.89 0.92
C THR A 192 0.21 -19.23 1.55
N LEU A 193 1.12 -20.03 2.08
CA LEU A 193 2.45 -19.58 2.53
C LEU A 193 3.48 -20.07 1.53
N ASN A 194 4.07 -19.15 0.78
CA ASN A 194 4.96 -19.45 -0.34
C ASN A 194 6.28 -20.09 0.11
N PHE A 195 6.89 -20.87 -0.76
CA PHE A 195 8.09 -21.66 -0.48
C PHE A 195 9.33 -20.82 -0.10
N ASN A 196 9.41 -19.55 -0.53
CA ASN A 196 10.51 -18.63 -0.19
C ASN A 196 10.22 -17.77 1.05
N GLY A 197 9.03 -17.88 1.66
CA GLY A 197 8.58 -16.94 2.66
C GLY A 197 8.78 -17.42 4.09
N ASP A 198 9.45 -16.62 4.92
CA ASP A 198 9.54 -16.80 6.37
C ASP A 198 8.35 -16.14 7.10
N GLY A 199 7.53 -15.36 6.40
CA GLY A 199 6.35 -14.68 6.91
C GLY A 199 5.29 -15.64 7.43
N ASN A 200 4.60 -15.24 8.50
CA ASN A 200 3.55 -16.04 9.12
C ASN A 200 2.16 -15.47 8.78
N ALA A 201 1.14 -16.31 8.87
CA ALA A 201 -0.24 -15.88 8.80
C ALA A 201 -0.97 -16.18 10.13
N HIS A 202 -1.60 -15.15 10.71
CA HIS A 202 -2.50 -15.27 11.87
C HIS A 202 -3.92 -14.97 11.43
N VAL A 203 -4.81 -15.97 11.40
CA VAL A 203 -6.17 -15.81 10.87
C VAL A 203 -7.21 -16.40 11.81
N THR A 204 -8.45 -15.91 11.71
CA THR A 204 -9.61 -16.50 12.39
C THR A 204 -10.61 -16.99 11.35
N ALA A 205 -10.93 -18.29 11.39
CA ALA A 205 -11.97 -18.88 10.54
C ALA A 205 -12.98 -19.66 11.40
N THR A 206 -14.27 -19.62 11.01
CA THR A 206 -15.34 -20.22 11.83
C THR A 206 -15.97 -21.47 11.22
N GLU A 207 -15.91 -21.65 9.91
CA GLU A 207 -16.49 -22.80 9.21
C GLU A 207 -15.42 -23.67 8.55
N LEU A 208 -14.52 -23.06 7.79
CA LEU A 208 -13.48 -23.77 7.06
C LEU A 208 -12.16 -23.01 7.13
N ILE A 209 -11.07 -23.74 7.35
CA ILE A 209 -9.71 -23.28 7.12
C ILE A 209 -8.98 -24.26 6.19
N SER A 210 -8.45 -23.74 5.10
CA SER A 210 -7.59 -24.50 4.19
C SER A 210 -6.27 -23.78 4.04
N ALA A 211 -5.14 -24.51 4.06
CA ALA A 211 -3.86 -23.89 3.80
C ALA A 211 -2.88 -24.79 3.03
N ASP A 212 -2.15 -24.14 2.15
CA ASP A 212 -0.95 -24.65 1.48
C ASP A 212 0.28 -23.99 2.10
N ILE A 213 1.11 -24.79 2.81
CA ILE A 213 2.33 -24.32 3.48
C ILE A 213 3.53 -24.90 2.76
N GLU A 214 4.13 -24.09 1.89
CA GLU A 214 5.23 -24.54 1.02
C GLU A 214 6.60 -24.12 1.55
N GLY A 215 6.64 -23.10 2.43
CA GLY A 215 7.86 -22.51 2.99
C GLY A 215 8.09 -22.81 4.47
N PRO A 216 8.99 -22.04 5.10
CA PRO A 216 9.25 -22.10 6.55
C PRO A 216 8.20 -21.35 7.39
N GLY A 217 7.46 -20.40 6.81
CA GLY A 217 6.40 -19.67 7.48
C GLY A 217 5.29 -20.57 8.00
N SER A 218 4.63 -20.19 9.08
CA SER A 218 3.60 -20.97 9.76
C SER A 218 2.25 -20.26 9.76
N LEU A 219 1.18 -21.08 9.69
CA LEU A 219 -0.19 -20.63 9.88
C LEU A 219 -0.59 -20.80 11.35
N TYR A 220 -1.03 -19.72 11.97
CA TYR A 220 -1.66 -19.70 13.28
C TYR A 220 -3.15 -19.39 13.10
N TYR A 221 -4.04 -20.32 13.47
CA TYR A 221 -5.46 -20.14 13.21
C TYR A 221 -6.29 -20.27 14.47
N ALA A 222 -7.30 -19.41 14.58
CA ALA A 222 -8.28 -19.36 15.65
C ALA A 222 -9.70 -19.59 15.10
N GLY A 223 -10.71 -19.69 15.99
CA GLY A 223 -12.12 -19.79 15.65
C GLY A 223 -12.68 -21.22 15.62
N SER A 224 -11.86 -22.26 15.80
CA SER A 224 -12.26 -23.68 15.86
C SER A 224 -13.11 -24.17 14.67
N PRO A 225 -12.72 -23.90 13.40
CA PRO A 225 -13.48 -24.32 12.24
C PRO A 225 -13.62 -25.86 12.21
N PRO A 226 -14.81 -26.41 11.91
CA PRO A 226 -15.02 -27.85 11.81
C PRO A 226 -14.29 -28.47 10.61
N GLU A 227 -14.13 -27.73 9.53
CA GLU A 227 -13.44 -28.19 8.33
C GLU A 227 -12.03 -27.62 8.28
N ARG A 228 -11.03 -28.51 8.17
CA ARG A 228 -9.60 -28.17 8.18
C ARG A 228 -8.85 -28.98 7.15
N TYR A 229 -8.22 -28.30 6.20
CA TYR A 229 -7.46 -28.93 5.11
C TYR A 229 -6.07 -28.31 5.04
N PHE A 230 -5.02 -29.08 5.35
CA PHE A 230 -3.65 -28.59 5.33
C PHE A 230 -2.77 -29.45 4.43
N ARG A 231 -2.20 -28.83 3.42
CA ARG A 231 -1.11 -29.39 2.62
C ARG A 231 0.18 -28.71 3.04
N ILE A 232 1.07 -29.48 3.68
CA ILE A 232 2.35 -28.96 4.19
C ILE A 232 3.48 -29.68 3.47
N THR A 233 4.19 -28.94 2.64
CA THR A 233 5.36 -29.44 1.88
C THR A 233 6.66 -28.78 2.34
N GLY A 234 6.57 -27.65 3.05
CA GLY A 234 7.69 -26.92 3.64
C GLY A 234 8.01 -27.30 5.07
N LYS A 235 8.71 -26.40 5.77
CA LYS A 235 9.08 -26.55 7.19
C LYS A 235 8.08 -25.91 8.15
N GLY A 236 7.19 -25.08 7.66
CA GLY A 236 6.16 -24.41 8.42
C GLY A 236 5.14 -25.37 9.01
N ARG A 237 4.23 -24.85 9.83
CA ARG A 237 3.21 -25.62 10.56
C ARG A 237 1.86 -24.94 10.51
N ALA A 238 0.78 -25.71 10.67
CA ALA A 238 -0.53 -25.19 11.01
C ALA A 238 -0.78 -25.39 12.52
N VAL A 239 -0.98 -24.30 13.25
CA VAL A 239 -1.10 -24.27 14.71
C VAL A 239 -2.43 -23.65 15.10
N ALA A 240 -3.22 -24.36 15.91
CA ALA A 240 -4.44 -23.79 16.49
C ALA A 240 -4.10 -22.92 17.70
N GLU A 241 -4.75 -21.74 17.80
CA GLU A 241 -4.61 -20.75 18.89
C GLU A 241 -5.89 -20.61 19.72
#